data_2d9f861748a0bcd0613ad69a0bfbeb2c
#
_entry.id   2d9f861748a0bcd0613ad69a0bfbeb2c
#
_cell.length_a   1.000
_cell.length_b   1.000
_cell.length_c   1.000
_cell.angle_alpha   90.00
_cell.angle_beta   90.00
_cell.angle_gamma   90.00
#
_symmetry.space_group_name_H-M   'P 1'
#
loop_
_entity.id
_entity.type
_entity.pdbx_description
1 polymer ?
#
loop_
_entity_poly.entity_id
_entity_poly.type
_entity_poly.pdbx_seq_one_letter_code
_entity_poly.pdbx_strand_id
1 'polypeptide(L)'
;MARIEIGNHLAADTRVCGGRLIFKGSRILVSDALELAQAGYPAKAIARQYRDVISPAAVREAVSLTRRGVVKEIFVKPRTAA
;
A
#
# COMPACT_ATOMS: atom_id res chain seq x y z
N MET A 1 -14.29 8.32 -13.13
CA MET A 1 -13.10 7.91 -12.67
C MET A 1 -12.67 8.65 -11.47
N ALA A 2 -12.28 7.99 -10.43
CA ALA A 2 -11.92 8.63 -9.19
C ALA A 2 -10.50 8.25 -8.80
N ARG A 3 -9.76 9.23 -8.32
CA ARG A 3 -8.41 9.02 -7.83
C ARG A 3 -8.26 9.83 -6.56
N ILE A 4 -7.78 9.18 -5.53
CA ILE A 4 -7.53 9.81 -4.24
C ILE A 4 -6.08 9.55 -3.88
N GLU A 5 -5.37 10.60 -3.49
CA GLU A 5 -3.99 10.46 -3.04
C GLU A 5 -3.96 10.55 -1.53
N ILE A 6 -3.19 9.67 -0.91
CA ILE A 6 -3.08 9.60 0.53
C ILE A 6 -1.60 9.71 0.89
N GLY A 7 -1.26 10.70 1.68
CA GLY A 7 0.12 10.98 1.99
C GLY A 7 0.90 11.35 0.74
N ASN A 8 2.17 11.04 0.74
CA ASN A 8 3.05 11.39 -0.37
C ASN A 8 3.24 10.28 -1.39
N HIS A 9 2.94 9.05 -1.02
CA HIS A 9 3.31 7.90 -1.84
C HIS A 9 2.17 6.95 -2.18
N LEU A 10 0.98 7.19 -1.66
CA LEU A 10 -0.11 6.23 -1.82
C LEU A 10 -1.24 6.85 -2.63
N ALA A 11 -1.99 6.00 -3.30
CA ALA A 11 -3.15 6.45 -4.08
C ALA A 11 -4.14 5.32 -4.27
N ALA A 12 -5.39 5.67 -4.47
CA ALA A 12 -6.41 4.74 -4.89
C ALA A 12 -7.03 5.30 -6.16
N ASP A 13 -7.07 4.51 -7.21
CA ASP A 13 -7.57 4.95 -8.51
C ASP A 13 -8.48 3.84 -9.04
N THR A 14 -9.73 4.17 -9.30
CA THR A 14 -10.70 3.16 -9.74
C THR A 14 -10.30 2.48 -11.03
N ARG A 15 -9.39 3.05 -11.79
CA ARG A 15 -8.90 2.45 -13.02
C ARG A 15 -7.73 1.52 -12.80
N VAL A 16 -7.19 1.45 -11.59
CA VAL A 16 -6.01 0.65 -11.30
C VAL A 16 -6.32 -0.30 -10.16
N CYS A 17 -6.11 -1.59 -10.39
CA CYS A 17 -6.32 -2.62 -9.37
C CYS A 17 -7.69 -2.54 -8.70
N GLY A 18 -8.70 -2.14 -9.47
CA GLY A 18 -10.07 -2.10 -8.95
C GLY A 18 -10.30 -1.05 -7.87
N GLY A 19 -9.46 -0.03 -7.81
CA GLY A 19 -9.61 1.03 -6.81
C GLY A 19 -8.94 0.72 -5.49
N ARG A 20 -8.21 -0.38 -5.40
CA ARG A 20 -7.49 -0.71 -4.17
C ARG A 20 -6.29 0.21 -4.01
N LEU A 21 -5.87 0.39 -2.77
CA LEU A 21 -4.77 1.30 -2.47
C LEU A 21 -3.46 0.76 -3.03
N ILE A 22 -2.76 1.60 -3.76
CA ILE A 22 -1.51 1.27 -4.42
C ILE A 22 -0.45 2.31 -4.06
N PHE A 23 0.81 1.96 -4.34
CA PHE A 23 1.87 2.97 -4.30
C PHE A 23 1.79 3.76 -5.60
N LYS A 24 1.85 5.09 -5.50
CA LYS A 24 1.74 5.97 -6.66
C LYS A 24 2.71 5.56 -7.75
N GLY A 25 2.25 5.60 -8.96
CA GLY A 25 3.07 5.30 -10.11
C GLY A 25 3.33 3.82 -10.33
N SER A 26 2.63 2.96 -9.61
CA SER A 26 2.83 1.52 -9.74
C SER A 26 1.48 0.81 -9.65
N ARG A 27 1.51 -0.51 -9.82
CA ARG A 27 0.35 -1.34 -9.55
C ARG A 27 0.59 -2.22 -8.34
N ILE A 28 1.54 -1.82 -7.51
CA ILE A 28 1.88 -2.58 -6.31
C ILE A 28 0.88 -2.23 -5.23
N LEU A 29 0.18 -3.24 -4.73
CA LEU A 29 -0.82 -3.03 -3.69
C LEU A 29 -0.15 -2.74 -2.37
N VAL A 30 -0.65 -1.73 -1.69
CA VAL A 30 -0.14 -1.38 -0.36
C VAL A 30 -0.35 -2.55 0.60
N SER A 31 -1.47 -3.25 0.48
CA SER A 31 -1.75 -4.38 1.38
C SER A 31 -0.68 -5.47 1.27
N ASP A 32 -0.14 -5.72 0.08
CA ASP A 32 0.88 -6.74 -0.08
C ASP A 32 2.17 -6.34 0.66
N ALA A 33 2.55 -5.09 0.54
CA ALA A 33 3.74 -4.60 1.25
C ALA A 33 3.53 -4.63 2.76
N LEU A 34 2.31 -4.33 3.21
CA LEU A 34 2.00 -4.37 4.63
C LEU A 34 2.05 -5.77 5.19
N GLU A 35 1.68 -6.77 4.39
CA GLU A 35 1.82 -8.16 4.84
C GLU A 35 3.27 -8.51 5.09
N LEU A 36 4.15 -8.05 4.21
CA LEU A 36 5.58 -8.29 4.41
C LEU A 36 6.08 -7.59 5.66
N ALA A 37 5.59 -6.37 5.90
CA ALA A 37 5.98 -5.63 7.09
C ALA A 37 5.53 -6.36 8.35
N GLN A 38 4.34 -6.94 8.34
CA GLN A 38 3.84 -7.70 9.47
C GLN A 38 4.64 -8.97 9.70
N ALA A 39 5.21 -9.51 8.65
CA ALA A 39 6.05 -10.69 8.75
C ALA A 39 7.46 -10.36 9.26
N GLY A 40 7.75 -9.07 9.47
CA GLY A 40 9.02 -8.67 10.05
C GLY A 40 10.05 -8.13 9.09
N TYR A 41 9.71 -7.99 7.82
CA TYR A 41 10.67 -7.47 6.86
C TYR A 41 10.81 -5.96 7.02
N PRO A 42 12.04 -5.44 7.06
CA PRO A 42 12.24 -3.99 7.12
C PRO A 42 11.87 -3.33 5.79
N ALA A 43 11.59 -2.04 5.85
CA ALA A 43 11.16 -1.30 4.68
C ALA A 43 12.12 -1.44 3.50
N LYS A 44 13.41 -1.45 3.78
CA LYS A 44 14.41 -1.57 2.74
C LYS A 44 14.32 -2.91 2.02
N ALA A 45 14.09 -3.99 2.77
CA ALA A 45 13.96 -5.31 2.19
C ALA A 45 12.67 -5.43 1.38
N ILE A 46 11.59 -4.80 1.86
CA ILE A 46 10.33 -4.80 1.14
C ILE A 46 10.48 -4.08 -0.19
N ALA A 47 11.10 -2.91 -0.17
CA ALA A 47 11.32 -2.16 -1.41
C ALA A 47 12.11 -2.99 -2.41
N ARG A 48 13.10 -3.72 -1.92
CA ARG A 48 13.93 -4.55 -2.79
C ARG A 48 13.15 -5.71 -3.41
N GLN A 49 12.17 -6.23 -2.68
CA GLN A 49 11.31 -7.29 -3.21
C GLN A 49 10.59 -6.83 -4.47
N TYR A 50 10.30 -5.54 -4.54
CA TYR A 50 9.62 -4.96 -5.70
C TYR A 50 10.61 -4.26 -6.63
N ARG A 51 11.87 -4.70 -6.58
CA ARG A 51 12.93 -4.19 -7.46
C ARG A 51 13.08 -2.67 -7.38
N ASP A 52 12.83 -2.14 -6.20
CA ASP A 52 12.96 -0.70 -5.93
C ASP A 52 12.04 0.17 -6.77
N VAL A 53 10.95 -0.41 -7.29
CA VAL A 53 9.91 0.37 -7.94
C VAL A 53 9.27 1.31 -6.91
N ILE A 54 9.19 0.86 -5.66
CA ILE A 54 8.76 1.70 -4.55
C ILE A 54 9.95 1.92 -3.63
N SER A 55 9.98 3.07 -2.98
CA SER A 55 11.10 3.40 -2.10
C SER A 55 10.84 2.90 -0.68
N PRO A 56 11.91 2.74 0.12
CA PRO A 56 11.71 2.41 1.53
C PRO A 56 10.87 3.48 2.25
N ALA A 57 11.00 4.75 1.83
CA ALA A 57 10.20 5.81 2.43
C ALA A 57 8.72 5.60 2.18
N ALA A 58 8.36 5.13 0.98
CA ALA A 58 6.97 4.85 0.65
C ALA A 58 6.44 3.71 1.52
N VAL A 59 7.24 2.68 1.74
CA VAL A 59 6.85 1.56 2.59
C VAL A 59 6.66 2.03 4.02
N ARG A 60 7.58 2.87 4.52
CA ARG A 60 7.46 3.38 5.89
C ARG A 60 6.22 4.25 6.05
N GLU A 61 5.89 5.02 5.02
CA GLU A 61 4.68 5.83 5.08
C GLU A 61 3.44 4.94 5.17
N ALA A 62 3.39 3.88 4.37
CA ALA A 62 2.26 2.96 4.38
C ALA A 62 2.09 2.32 5.76
N VAL A 63 3.19 1.91 6.38
CA VAL A 63 3.15 1.31 7.71
C VAL A 63 2.68 2.32 8.74
N SER A 64 3.18 3.54 8.65
CA SER A 64 2.81 4.60 9.58
C SER A 64 1.32 4.93 9.49
N LEU A 65 0.81 5.07 8.28
CA LEU A 65 -0.61 5.39 8.09
C LEU A 65 -1.49 4.25 8.57
N THR A 66 -1.05 3.02 8.41
CA THR A 66 -1.80 1.88 8.90
C THR A 66 -1.87 1.89 10.42
N ARG A 67 -0.76 2.18 11.08
CA ARG A 67 -0.74 2.25 12.55
C ARG A 67 -1.65 3.35 13.07
N ARG A 68 -1.78 4.42 12.31
CA ARG A 68 -2.60 5.55 12.71
C ARG A 68 -4.07 5.35 12.34
N GLY A 69 -4.39 4.21 11.71
CA GLY A 69 -5.76 3.90 11.35
C GLY A 69 -6.24 4.52 10.06
N VAL A 70 -5.39 5.27 9.36
CA VAL A 70 -5.80 5.95 8.13
C VAL A 70 -6.12 4.95 7.02
N VAL A 71 -5.34 3.87 6.93
CA VAL A 71 -5.55 2.88 5.87
C VAL A 71 -5.96 1.51 6.39
N LYS A 72 -6.59 1.47 7.56
CA LYS A 72 -6.93 0.18 8.14
C LYS A 72 -7.94 -0.61 7.31
N GLU A 73 -8.71 0.07 6.50
CA GLU A 73 -9.67 -0.63 5.67
C GLU A 73 -9.05 -1.55 4.64
N ILE A 74 -7.78 -1.38 4.38
CA ILE A 74 -7.08 -2.26 3.47
C ILE A 74 -7.16 -3.70 3.97
N PHE A 75 -7.17 -3.88 5.28
CA PHE A 75 -7.22 -5.21 5.86
C PHE A 75 -8.63 -5.69 6.09
N VAL A 76 -9.55 -4.79 6.28
CA VAL A 76 -10.90 -5.12 6.67
C VAL A 76 -11.77 -5.47 5.52
N LYS A 77 -11.44 -5.03 4.36
CA LYS A 77 -12.29 -5.15 3.23
C LYS A 77 -11.99 -6.26 2.38
N PRO A 78 -11.88 -7.29 2.71
CA PRO A 78 -11.62 -8.37 1.78
C PRO A 78 -12.85 -8.77 1.10
N ARG A 79 -13.17 -8.58 1.07
CA ARG A 79 -13.99 -9.08 0.66
C ARG A 79 -14.84 -9.46 0.64
N THR A 80 -15.19 -9.47 0.41
CA THR A 80 -16.01 -9.73 0.47
C THR A 80 -16.70 -10.10 -0.06
N ALA A 81 -16.75 -10.33 -0.38
CA ALA A 81 -17.38 -10.69 -0.82
C ALA A 81 -17.82 -11.41 -1.00
N ALA A 82 -17.96 -11.65 -1.00
CA ALA A 82 -18.50 -12.35 -1.09
C ALA A 82 -18.95 -12.65 -1.37
#